data_f801b199710831a43639fd460191475c
#
_entry.id   f801b199710831a43639fd460191475c
#
_cell.length_a   1.000
_cell.length_b   1.000
_cell.length_c   1.000
_cell.angle_alpha   90.00
_cell.angle_beta   90.00
_cell.angle_gamma   90.00
#
_symmetry.space_group_name_H-M   'P 1'
#
loop_
_entity.id
_entity.type
_entity.pdbx_description
1 polymer ?
#
loop_
_entity_poly.entity_id
_entity_poly.type
_entity_poly.pdbx_seq_one_letter_code
_entity_poly.pdbx_strand_id
1 'polypeptide(L)'
;MKNIIFLFCLLMLCNLQAQETEPIQADRPDQTETPAIVPAGMFQVEAGFSYQKEKPKQTSYTLPSVLLKYGVNENFELRVITEFNYEKINNTNQSGFSSVLVGFKSKLCSENGIIPKTSFIAHIGLPNFASTKYKTDYFAPQFRFTMQHTLSKKLSLSYNLGSEWNGFTAEPIFLYTLTTGYSITEKLGSYIELFGFAPQNTQSNHNCDGGITYLINNNFMLDLSSGIGLTQTAPNFYMAFGFSFRI
;
A
#
# COMPACT_ATOMS: atom_id res chain seq x y z
N MET A 1 3.16 7.57 -50.71
CA MET A 1 2.03 7.90 -49.81
C MET A 1 1.06 6.74 -49.60
N LYS A 2 0.62 6.01 -50.62
CA LYS A 2 -0.29 4.85 -50.48
C LYS A 2 0.23 3.75 -49.53
N ASN A 3 1.52 3.43 -49.54
CA ASN A 3 2.10 2.36 -48.71
C ASN A 3 2.24 2.74 -47.22
N ILE A 4 2.33 4.06 -46.91
CA ILE A 4 2.38 4.53 -45.51
C ILE A 4 1.00 4.44 -44.86
N ILE A 5 -0.07 4.73 -45.63
CA ILE A 5 -1.45 4.61 -45.16
C ILE A 5 -1.80 3.14 -44.90
N PHE A 6 -1.32 2.23 -45.73
CA PHE A 6 -1.54 0.81 -45.56
C PHE A 6 -0.82 0.24 -44.32
N LEU A 7 0.39 0.73 -44.01
CA LEU A 7 1.13 0.36 -42.80
C LEU A 7 0.46 0.93 -41.54
N PHE A 8 -0.11 2.14 -41.63
CA PHE A 8 -0.83 2.76 -40.50
C PHE A 8 -2.17 2.05 -40.22
N CYS A 9 -2.87 1.61 -41.27
CA CYS A 9 -4.08 0.77 -41.12
C CYS A 9 -3.78 -0.64 -40.59
N LEU A 10 -2.63 -1.22 -40.90
CA LEU A 10 -2.22 -2.52 -40.38
C LEU A 10 -1.87 -2.46 -38.88
N LEU A 11 -1.32 -1.34 -38.41
CA LEU A 11 -1.07 -1.08 -36.97
C LEU A 11 -2.36 -0.85 -36.16
N MET A 12 -3.44 -0.43 -36.81
CA MET A 12 -4.76 -0.27 -36.17
C MET A 12 -5.56 -1.58 -36.04
N LEU A 13 -5.10 -2.66 -36.70
CA LEU A 13 -5.73 -3.99 -36.63
C LEU A 13 -5.17 -4.90 -35.52
N CYS A 14 -4.25 -4.41 -34.69
CA CYS A 14 -4.01 -5.01 -33.41
C CYS A 14 -5.27 -4.80 -32.56
N ASN A 15 -6.27 -5.68 -32.76
CA ASN A 15 -7.33 -5.88 -31.80
C ASN A 15 -6.68 -6.25 -30.49
N LEU A 16 -6.43 -5.26 -29.66
CA LEU A 16 -6.30 -5.45 -28.24
C LEU A 16 -7.63 -6.08 -27.82
N GLN A 17 -7.69 -7.40 -27.78
CA GLN A 17 -8.66 -8.07 -26.94
C GLN A 17 -8.35 -7.58 -25.55
N ALA A 18 -9.03 -6.51 -25.13
CA ALA A 18 -9.11 -6.13 -23.74
C ALA A 18 -9.78 -7.33 -23.05
N GLN A 19 -9.00 -8.27 -22.56
CA GLN A 19 -9.49 -9.21 -21.56
C GLN A 19 -10.08 -8.31 -20.47
N GLU A 20 -11.35 -8.49 -20.16
CA GLU A 20 -11.94 -7.83 -18.99
C GLU A 20 -11.15 -8.28 -17.76
N THR A 21 -10.20 -7.45 -17.37
CA THR A 21 -9.40 -7.71 -16.20
C THR A 21 -10.28 -7.51 -14.97
N GLU A 22 -10.17 -8.40 -14.01
CA GLU A 22 -10.79 -8.22 -12.69
C GLU A 22 -10.49 -6.81 -12.15
N PRO A 23 -11.41 -6.21 -11.38
CA PRO A 23 -11.20 -4.92 -10.78
C PRO A 23 -9.86 -4.84 -10.03
N ILE A 24 -9.19 -3.69 -10.17
CA ILE A 24 -7.93 -3.43 -9.50
C ILE A 24 -8.06 -3.64 -7.99
N GLN A 25 -7.13 -4.39 -7.42
CA GLN A 25 -6.98 -4.52 -5.97
C GLN A 25 -5.73 -3.76 -5.56
N ALA A 26 -5.91 -2.73 -4.74
CA ALA A 26 -4.83 -1.89 -4.25
C ALA A 26 -4.49 -2.24 -2.80
N ASP A 27 -3.25 -1.97 -2.41
CA ASP A 27 -2.80 -2.06 -1.02
C ASP A 27 -3.13 -0.75 -0.24
N ARG A 28 -3.71 0.22 -0.92
CA ARG A 28 -4.30 1.45 -0.36
C ARG A 28 -5.82 1.32 -0.21
N PRO A 29 -6.47 2.13 0.66
CA PRO A 29 -5.93 3.21 1.51
C PRO A 29 -5.54 2.78 2.94
N ASP A 30 -5.87 1.56 3.36
CA ASP A 30 -5.64 1.02 4.71
C ASP A 30 -4.17 0.56 4.92
N GLN A 31 -3.84 0.18 6.15
CA GLN A 31 -2.54 -0.42 6.48
C GLN A 31 -2.50 -1.92 6.15
N THR A 32 -3.68 -2.52 5.99
CA THR A 32 -3.81 -3.93 5.60
C THR A 32 -3.54 -4.10 4.11
N GLU A 33 -2.39 -4.61 3.77
CA GLU A 33 -2.08 -4.97 2.39
C GLU A 33 -2.86 -6.22 1.97
N THR A 34 -3.32 -6.23 0.71
CA THR A 34 -4.08 -7.34 0.15
C THR A 34 -3.17 -8.51 -0.23
N PRO A 35 -3.64 -9.78 -0.20
CA PRO A 35 -2.89 -10.90 -0.75
C PRO A 35 -2.97 -11.00 -2.29
N ALA A 36 -3.58 -10.03 -2.97
CA ALA A 36 -3.67 -10.00 -4.42
C ALA A 36 -2.30 -9.72 -5.06
N ILE A 37 -2.07 -10.36 -6.20
CA ILE A 37 -0.89 -10.15 -7.07
C ILE A 37 -1.36 -9.36 -8.29
N VAL A 38 -0.55 -8.42 -8.75
CA VAL A 38 -0.80 -7.72 -10.02
C VAL A 38 -0.74 -8.73 -11.17
N PRO A 39 -1.70 -8.73 -12.11
CA PRO A 39 -1.70 -9.65 -13.24
C PRO A 39 -0.38 -9.64 -14.02
N ALA A 40 0.02 -10.80 -14.54
CA ALA A 40 1.28 -10.97 -15.25
C ALA A 40 1.45 -9.98 -16.41
N GLY A 41 2.62 -9.33 -16.47
CA GLY A 41 2.97 -8.34 -17.50
C GLY A 41 2.37 -6.94 -17.29
N MET A 42 1.57 -6.73 -16.25
CA MET A 42 0.97 -5.42 -15.97
C MET A 42 1.78 -4.63 -14.93
N PHE A 43 1.74 -3.31 -15.06
CA PHE A 43 2.20 -2.36 -14.05
C PHE A 43 1.01 -1.80 -13.28
N GLN A 44 1.16 -1.68 -11.97
CA GLN A 44 0.22 -0.98 -11.11
C GLN A 44 0.94 0.10 -10.31
N VAL A 45 0.34 1.28 -10.25
CA VAL A 45 0.85 2.43 -9.50
C VAL A 45 -0.22 2.82 -8.47
N GLU A 46 0.21 2.97 -7.23
CA GLU A 46 -0.63 3.45 -6.14
C GLU A 46 0.03 4.69 -5.56
N ALA A 47 -0.62 5.83 -5.67
CA ALA A 47 -0.11 7.11 -5.17
C ALA A 47 -1.05 7.70 -4.12
N GLY A 48 -0.48 8.16 -3.02
CA GLY A 48 -1.25 8.71 -1.92
C GLY A 48 -0.63 9.94 -1.30
N PHE A 49 -1.50 10.77 -0.75
CA PHE A 49 -1.16 11.98 -0.03
C PHE A 49 -1.76 11.86 1.36
N SER A 50 -0.97 12.11 2.39
CA SER A 50 -1.43 12.02 3.77
C SER A 50 -1.05 13.24 4.58
N TYR A 51 -1.91 13.55 5.53
CA TYR A 51 -1.70 14.50 6.59
C TYR A 51 -1.87 13.79 7.93
N GLN A 52 -0.93 14.00 8.84
CA GLN A 52 -0.96 13.41 10.15
C GLN A 52 -0.65 14.46 11.21
N LYS A 53 -1.52 14.55 12.22
CA LYS A 53 -1.30 15.37 13.39
C LYS A 53 -0.81 14.47 14.51
N GLU A 54 0.47 14.60 14.79
CA GLU A 54 1.10 14.00 15.96
C GLU A 54 0.69 14.72 17.25
N LYS A 55 1.34 14.40 18.34
CA LYS A 55 1.15 15.11 19.62
C LYS A 55 1.54 16.59 19.54
N PRO A 56 1.24 17.39 20.58
CA PRO A 56 1.22 18.83 20.46
C PRO A 56 2.50 19.35 19.79
N LYS A 57 2.34 20.10 18.71
CA LYS A 57 3.37 20.78 17.92
C LYS A 57 4.13 19.93 16.89
N GLN A 58 3.65 18.74 16.56
CA GLN A 58 4.19 17.98 15.43
C GLN A 58 3.11 17.68 14.41
N THR A 59 3.43 17.92 13.13
CA THR A 59 2.57 17.62 11.98
C THR A 59 3.44 17.06 10.88
N SER A 60 2.98 15.98 10.26
CA SER A 60 3.65 15.36 9.13
C SER A 60 2.74 15.24 7.92
N TYR A 61 3.36 15.29 6.75
CA TYR A 61 2.73 15.12 5.45
C TYR A 61 3.58 14.17 4.63
N THR A 62 2.94 13.25 3.93
CA THR A 62 3.58 12.47 2.86
C THR A 62 2.99 12.93 1.53
N LEU A 63 3.86 13.42 0.60
CA LEU A 63 3.43 14.20 -0.58
C LEU A 63 4.29 13.91 -1.82
N PRO A 64 4.12 12.79 -2.53
CA PRO A 64 3.32 11.59 -2.26
C PRO A 64 4.09 10.43 -1.61
N SER A 65 3.34 9.40 -1.17
CA SER A 65 3.79 8.02 -1.14
C SER A 65 3.43 7.35 -2.46
N VAL A 66 4.36 6.63 -3.08
CA VAL A 66 4.14 5.92 -4.34
C VAL A 66 4.62 4.49 -4.21
N LEU A 67 3.72 3.54 -4.46
CA LEU A 67 4.03 2.13 -4.59
C LEU A 67 3.90 1.73 -6.06
N LEU A 68 5.01 1.28 -6.64
CA LEU A 68 5.08 0.71 -7.98
C LEU A 68 5.09 -0.80 -7.87
N LYS A 69 4.23 -1.47 -8.62
CA LYS A 69 4.13 -2.93 -8.67
C LYS A 69 4.22 -3.41 -10.11
N TYR A 70 4.91 -4.53 -10.33
CA TYR A 70 4.97 -5.21 -11.62
C TYR A 70 4.68 -6.70 -11.44
N GLY A 71 3.62 -7.18 -12.07
CA GLY A 71 3.26 -8.60 -12.09
C GLY A 71 4.22 -9.39 -12.97
N VAL A 72 5.09 -10.18 -12.37
CA VAL A 72 6.01 -11.07 -13.10
C VAL A 72 5.26 -12.31 -13.60
N ASN A 73 4.41 -12.87 -12.76
CA ASN A 73 3.51 -13.97 -13.06
C ASN A 73 2.33 -13.96 -12.07
N GLU A 74 1.42 -14.92 -12.15
CA GLU A 74 0.22 -14.99 -11.31
C GLU A 74 0.49 -15.19 -9.80
N ASN A 75 1.74 -15.50 -9.43
CA ASN A 75 2.12 -15.78 -8.04
C ASN A 75 3.18 -14.83 -7.49
N PHE A 76 3.70 -13.90 -8.32
CA PHE A 76 4.84 -13.09 -7.93
C PHE A 76 4.82 -11.71 -8.57
N GLU A 77 5.00 -10.66 -7.75
CA GLU A 77 5.15 -9.28 -8.20
C GLU A 77 6.40 -8.63 -7.58
N LEU A 78 7.02 -7.73 -8.35
CA LEU A 78 8.08 -6.84 -7.87
C LEU A 78 7.45 -5.54 -7.35
N ARG A 79 8.11 -4.93 -6.36
CA ARG A 79 7.60 -3.76 -5.64
C ARG A 79 8.71 -2.72 -5.42
N VAL A 80 8.37 -1.45 -5.61
CA VAL A 80 9.24 -0.32 -5.24
C VAL A 80 8.37 0.72 -4.55
N ILE A 81 8.81 1.19 -3.38
CA ILE A 81 8.14 2.25 -2.62
C ILE A 81 9.06 3.45 -2.49
N THR A 82 8.51 4.63 -2.72
CA THR A 82 9.18 5.91 -2.50
C THR A 82 8.21 6.90 -1.88
N GLU A 83 8.71 7.73 -0.96
CA GLU A 83 7.90 8.70 -0.23
C GLU A 83 8.65 10.01 -0.10
N PHE A 84 7.97 11.10 -0.39
CA PHE A 84 8.43 12.44 -0.06
C PHE A 84 7.70 12.92 1.19
N ASN A 85 8.44 13.18 2.26
CA ASN A 85 7.91 13.60 3.55
C ASN A 85 8.21 15.08 3.81
N TYR A 86 7.26 15.75 4.46
CA TYR A 86 7.42 17.06 5.03
C TYR A 86 6.93 17.02 6.48
N GLU A 87 7.78 17.42 7.41
CA GLU A 87 7.49 17.41 8.84
C GLU A 87 7.71 18.78 9.43
N LYS A 88 6.78 19.18 10.28
CA LYS A 88 6.89 20.37 11.11
C LYS A 88 6.93 19.96 12.58
N ILE A 89 8.09 20.13 13.21
CA ILE A 89 8.33 19.78 14.61
C ILE A 89 8.67 21.06 15.34
N ASN A 90 7.77 21.51 16.24
CA ASN A 90 7.84 22.81 16.90
C ASN A 90 7.93 23.96 15.85
N ASN A 91 9.08 24.63 15.77
CA ASN A 91 9.37 25.71 14.82
C ASN A 91 10.35 25.30 13.71
N THR A 92 10.68 24.02 13.61
CA THR A 92 11.62 23.50 12.61
C THR A 92 10.85 22.72 11.57
N ASN A 93 11.15 22.99 10.29
CA ASN A 93 10.61 22.23 9.17
C ASN A 93 11.71 21.36 8.57
N GLN A 94 11.35 20.14 8.19
CA GLN A 94 12.21 19.27 7.42
C GLN A 94 11.42 18.61 6.29
N SER A 95 12.09 18.35 5.17
CA SER A 95 11.50 17.65 4.03
C SER A 95 12.55 16.85 3.27
N GLY A 96 12.11 15.82 2.58
CA GLY A 96 12.97 14.98 1.76
C GLY A 96 12.34 13.63 1.46
N PHE A 97 13.04 12.86 0.64
CA PHE A 97 12.69 11.49 0.35
C PHE A 97 13.15 10.55 1.47
N SER A 98 12.27 9.66 1.92
CA SER A 98 12.61 8.49 2.73
C SER A 98 13.50 7.52 1.95
N SER A 99 14.05 6.53 2.64
CA SER A 99 14.74 5.41 1.97
C SER A 99 13.81 4.74 0.97
N VAL A 100 14.29 4.54 -0.25
CA VAL A 100 13.56 3.74 -1.23
C VAL A 100 13.51 2.30 -0.75
N LEU A 101 12.31 1.69 -0.75
CA LEU A 101 12.16 0.28 -0.46
C LEU A 101 12.02 -0.47 -1.78
N VAL A 102 12.76 -1.56 -1.90
CA VAL A 102 12.62 -2.51 -3.01
C VAL A 102 12.22 -3.87 -2.45
N GLY A 103 11.40 -4.61 -3.16
CA GLY A 103 10.92 -5.87 -2.64
C GLY A 103 10.02 -6.64 -3.60
N PHE A 104 9.29 -7.57 -3.03
CA PHE A 104 8.38 -8.43 -3.77
C PHE A 104 7.19 -8.86 -2.91
N LYS A 105 6.13 -9.30 -3.58
CA LYS A 105 5.03 -10.07 -2.98
C LYS A 105 4.94 -11.41 -3.69
N SER A 106 4.79 -12.48 -2.92
CA SER A 106 4.62 -13.84 -3.42
C SER A 106 3.35 -14.47 -2.84
N LYS A 107 2.50 -15.00 -3.70
CA LYS A 107 1.32 -15.77 -3.30
C LYS A 107 1.77 -17.10 -2.70
N LEU A 108 1.29 -17.42 -1.52
CA LEU A 108 1.58 -18.68 -0.83
C LEU A 108 0.47 -19.71 -1.04
N CYS A 109 -0.79 -19.31 -0.85
CA CYS A 109 -1.94 -20.19 -1.08
C CYS A 109 -3.19 -19.40 -1.47
N SER A 110 -4.10 -20.08 -2.16
CA SER A 110 -5.45 -19.59 -2.42
C SER A 110 -6.37 -19.90 -1.24
N GLU A 111 -7.44 -19.15 -1.10
CA GLU A 111 -8.48 -19.41 -0.11
C GLU A 111 -9.11 -20.79 -0.33
N ASN A 112 -9.23 -21.56 0.77
CA ASN A 112 -9.89 -22.85 0.75
C ASN A 112 -10.50 -23.16 2.14
N GLY A 113 -11.80 -23.00 2.27
CA GLY A 113 -12.51 -23.17 3.51
C GLY A 113 -12.01 -22.23 4.61
N ILE A 114 -11.40 -22.76 5.66
CA ILE A 114 -10.84 -21.98 6.77
C ILE A 114 -9.43 -21.44 6.49
N ILE A 115 -8.80 -21.86 5.38
CA ILE A 115 -7.47 -21.37 4.98
C ILE A 115 -7.65 -20.09 4.22
N PRO A 116 -7.11 -18.95 4.68
CA PRO A 116 -7.21 -17.68 3.98
C PRO A 116 -6.40 -17.67 2.69
N LYS A 117 -6.79 -16.87 1.71
CA LYS A 117 -5.87 -16.45 0.65
C LYS A 117 -4.69 -15.74 1.31
N THR A 118 -3.48 -16.22 1.06
CA THR A 118 -2.29 -15.75 1.76
C THR A 118 -1.18 -15.40 0.80
N SER A 119 -0.51 -14.27 1.05
CA SER A 119 0.73 -13.89 0.36
C SER A 119 1.78 -13.43 1.39
N PHE A 120 3.03 -13.50 0.97
CA PHE A 120 4.19 -13.01 1.72
C PHE A 120 4.78 -11.81 1.00
N ILE A 121 5.07 -10.75 1.73
CA ILE A 121 5.72 -9.53 1.26
C ILE A 121 7.05 -9.41 1.97
N ALA A 122 8.09 -9.05 1.23
CA ALA A 122 9.37 -8.64 1.78
C ALA A 122 9.87 -7.39 1.05
N HIS A 123 10.39 -6.44 1.82
CA HIS A 123 11.08 -5.25 1.32
C HIS A 123 12.41 -5.05 2.04
N ILE A 124 13.28 -4.28 1.43
CA ILE A 124 14.49 -3.76 2.04
C ILE A 124 14.62 -2.27 1.76
N GLY A 125 14.73 -1.47 2.81
CA GLY A 125 14.99 -0.04 2.73
C GLY A 125 16.46 0.22 2.41
N LEU A 126 16.71 1.07 1.41
CA LEU A 126 18.04 1.40 0.89
C LEU A 126 18.49 2.77 1.41
N PRO A 127 19.37 2.84 2.42
CA PRO A 127 19.74 4.11 3.08
C PRO A 127 20.30 5.15 2.12
N ASN A 128 21.07 4.73 1.12
CA ASN A 128 21.75 5.64 0.19
C ASN A 128 20.81 6.34 -0.82
N PHE A 129 19.56 5.94 -0.90
CA PHE A 129 18.53 6.54 -1.75
C PHE A 129 17.57 7.46 -0.99
N ALA A 130 17.95 7.86 0.22
CA ALA A 130 17.23 8.83 1.03
C ALA A 130 17.90 10.22 0.99
N SER A 131 17.11 11.27 1.22
CA SER A 131 17.61 12.59 1.52
C SER A 131 18.39 12.59 2.84
N THR A 132 19.39 13.45 3.01
CA THR A 132 20.30 13.45 4.15
C THR A 132 19.60 13.38 5.51
N LYS A 133 18.45 14.05 5.67
CA LYS A 133 17.68 14.07 6.93
C LYS A 133 16.87 12.80 7.20
N TYR A 134 16.65 11.97 6.17
CA TYR A 134 15.87 10.74 6.25
C TYR A 134 16.72 9.49 6.01
N LYS A 135 18.04 9.69 5.88
CA LYS A 135 18.99 8.60 5.68
C LYS A 135 19.09 7.77 6.94
N THR A 136 18.91 6.46 6.81
CA THR A 136 19.13 5.49 7.88
C THR A 136 20.59 5.04 7.92
N ASP A 137 21.05 4.51 9.04
CA ASP A 137 22.44 4.04 9.21
C ASP A 137 22.63 2.66 8.57
N TYR A 138 21.56 1.85 8.56
CA TYR A 138 21.57 0.47 8.09
C TYR A 138 20.44 0.21 7.08
N PHE A 139 20.55 -0.88 6.36
CA PHE A 139 19.42 -1.43 5.61
C PHE A 139 18.26 -1.75 6.55
N ALA A 140 17.05 -1.46 6.10
CA ALA A 140 15.82 -1.63 6.88
C ALA A 140 14.94 -2.74 6.25
N PRO A 141 15.13 -4.01 6.64
CA PRO A 141 14.28 -5.09 6.14
C PRO A 141 12.87 -4.98 6.72
N GLN A 142 11.90 -5.44 5.95
CA GLN A 142 10.50 -5.53 6.34
C GLN A 142 9.93 -6.82 5.76
N PHE A 143 9.07 -7.49 6.51
CA PHE A 143 8.30 -8.61 5.98
C PHE A 143 6.89 -8.64 6.57
N ARG A 144 5.96 -9.19 5.79
CA ARG A 144 4.55 -9.22 6.14
C ARG A 144 3.87 -10.43 5.53
N PHE A 145 3.07 -11.13 6.31
CA PHE A 145 2.08 -12.08 5.80
C PHE A 145 0.76 -11.34 5.66
N THR A 146 0.16 -11.42 4.49
CA THR A 146 -1.16 -10.86 4.20
C THR A 146 -2.15 -11.98 4.03
N MET A 147 -3.26 -11.90 4.73
CA MET A 147 -4.28 -12.95 4.77
C MET A 147 -5.66 -12.34 4.56
N GLN A 148 -6.51 -13.03 3.78
CA GLN A 148 -7.87 -12.58 3.51
C GLN A 148 -8.85 -13.76 3.43
N HIS A 149 -10.01 -13.56 4.04
CA HIS A 149 -11.18 -14.42 3.92
C HIS A 149 -12.32 -13.69 3.20
N THR A 150 -12.94 -14.36 2.26
CA THR A 150 -14.17 -13.92 1.60
C THR A 150 -15.37 -14.42 2.41
N LEU A 151 -15.92 -13.58 3.29
CA LEU A 151 -17.04 -13.97 4.16
C LEU A 151 -18.36 -14.01 3.39
N SER A 152 -18.51 -13.16 2.39
CA SER A 152 -19.66 -13.15 1.46
C SER A 152 -19.29 -12.41 0.16
N LYS A 153 -20.26 -12.30 -0.77
CA LYS A 153 -20.08 -11.48 -1.99
C LYS A 153 -19.78 -10.00 -1.72
N LYS A 154 -20.09 -9.50 -0.51
CA LYS A 154 -19.91 -8.10 -0.14
C LYS A 154 -18.99 -7.88 1.04
N LEU A 155 -18.61 -8.90 1.78
CA LEU A 155 -17.90 -8.79 3.04
C LEU A 155 -16.62 -9.61 2.98
N SER A 156 -15.50 -8.98 3.31
CA SER A 156 -14.20 -9.62 3.47
C SER A 156 -13.62 -9.31 4.86
N LEU A 157 -12.79 -10.22 5.34
CA LEU A 157 -11.95 -10.04 6.52
C LEU A 157 -10.50 -10.20 6.09
N SER A 158 -9.69 -9.17 6.31
CA SER A 158 -8.27 -9.17 5.98
C SER A 158 -7.44 -8.86 7.21
N TYR A 159 -6.28 -9.44 7.31
CA TYR A 159 -5.35 -9.17 8.40
C TYR A 159 -3.91 -9.40 7.97
N ASN A 160 -3.00 -8.63 8.55
CA ASN A 160 -1.57 -8.81 8.32
C ASN A 160 -0.84 -9.01 9.64
N LEU A 161 0.24 -9.78 9.57
CA LEU A 161 1.21 -9.95 10.65
C LEU A 161 2.61 -9.83 10.06
N GLY A 162 3.47 -9.07 10.71
CA GLY A 162 4.81 -8.85 10.18
C GLY A 162 5.75 -8.18 11.15
N SER A 163 6.90 -7.85 10.64
CA SER A 163 7.92 -7.09 11.35
C SER A 163 8.69 -6.20 10.38
N GLU A 164 9.14 -5.07 10.89
CA GLU A 164 9.96 -4.11 10.17
C GLU A 164 11.08 -3.59 11.07
N TRP A 165 12.16 -3.12 10.46
CA TRP A 165 13.27 -2.46 11.12
C TRP A 165 13.38 -1.02 10.64
N ASN A 166 13.68 -0.12 11.54
CA ASN A 166 13.78 1.31 11.26
C ASN A 166 15.10 1.74 10.58
N GLY A 167 16.07 0.83 10.48
CA GLY A 167 17.39 1.11 9.92
C GLY A 167 18.32 1.91 10.83
N PHE A 168 17.96 2.11 12.11
CA PHE A 168 18.83 2.77 13.12
C PHE A 168 19.21 1.82 14.25
N THR A 169 18.34 0.89 14.59
CA THR A 169 18.52 -0.06 15.68
C THR A 169 18.31 -1.50 15.20
N ALA A 170 18.79 -2.46 15.97
CA ALA A 170 18.64 -3.88 15.64
C ALA A 170 17.30 -4.46 16.08
N GLU A 171 16.54 -3.73 16.89
CA GLU A 171 15.27 -4.19 17.43
C GLU A 171 14.16 -4.13 16.38
N PRO A 172 13.39 -5.21 16.24
CA PRO A 172 12.24 -5.23 15.34
C PRO A 172 11.07 -4.43 15.91
N ILE A 173 10.25 -3.92 14.99
CA ILE A 173 8.92 -3.39 15.26
C ILE A 173 7.93 -4.41 14.72
N PHE A 174 7.20 -5.09 15.59
CA PHE A 174 6.13 -6.00 15.17
C PHE A 174 4.90 -5.20 14.74
N LEU A 175 4.22 -5.67 13.71
CA LEU A 175 3.00 -5.04 13.22
C LEU A 175 1.87 -6.07 13.10
N TYR A 176 0.67 -5.59 13.33
CA TYR A 176 -0.56 -6.30 13.02
C TYR A 176 -1.59 -5.34 12.44
N THR A 177 -2.46 -5.87 11.58
CA THR A 177 -3.63 -5.16 11.07
C THR A 177 -4.82 -6.11 11.04
N LEU A 178 -6.02 -5.57 11.14
CA LEU A 178 -7.28 -6.29 11.04
C LEU A 178 -8.32 -5.39 10.40
N THR A 179 -8.78 -5.74 9.21
CA THR A 179 -9.68 -4.93 8.39
C THR A 179 -10.91 -5.72 7.99
N THR A 180 -12.06 -5.10 8.09
CA THR A 180 -13.30 -5.59 7.52
C THR A 180 -13.68 -4.70 6.33
N GLY A 181 -13.65 -5.28 5.12
CA GLY A 181 -14.03 -4.61 3.87
C GLY A 181 -15.48 -4.91 3.50
N TYR A 182 -16.21 -3.89 3.06
CA TYR A 182 -17.59 -4.00 2.64
C TYR A 182 -17.84 -3.34 1.28
N SER A 183 -18.31 -4.12 0.30
CA SER A 183 -18.71 -3.63 -1.02
C SER A 183 -20.13 -3.07 -0.96
N ILE A 184 -20.24 -1.73 -0.90
CA ILE A 184 -21.53 -1.01 -0.88
C ILE A 184 -22.26 -1.22 -2.23
N THR A 185 -21.51 -0.98 -3.33
CA THR A 185 -21.91 -1.26 -4.71
C THR A 185 -20.78 -1.97 -5.44
N GLU A 186 -20.94 -2.27 -6.73
CA GLU A 186 -19.85 -2.80 -7.56
C GLU A 186 -18.67 -1.84 -7.72
N LYS A 187 -18.89 -0.54 -7.54
CA LYS A 187 -17.87 0.52 -7.68
C LYS A 187 -17.45 1.17 -6.37
N LEU A 188 -18.30 1.12 -5.35
CA LEU A 188 -18.06 1.79 -4.08
C LEU A 188 -17.82 0.75 -2.99
N GLY A 189 -16.61 0.76 -2.44
CA GLY A 189 -16.19 -0.01 -1.27
C GLY A 189 -16.01 0.87 -0.03
N SER A 190 -16.05 0.25 1.13
CA SER A 190 -15.70 0.86 2.41
C SER A 190 -14.99 -0.16 3.30
N TYR A 191 -14.28 0.32 4.30
CA TYR A 191 -13.63 -0.53 5.29
C TYR A 191 -13.56 0.14 6.65
N ILE A 192 -13.35 -0.69 7.68
CA ILE A 192 -12.94 -0.28 9.02
C ILE A 192 -11.76 -1.17 9.40
N GLU A 193 -10.73 -0.57 9.98
CA GLU A 193 -9.48 -1.22 10.33
C GLU A 193 -9.06 -0.90 11.76
N LEU A 194 -8.42 -1.90 12.40
CA LEU A 194 -7.61 -1.78 13.60
C LEU A 194 -6.19 -2.20 13.26
N PHE A 195 -5.20 -1.39 13.60
CA PHE A 195 -3.81 -1.74 13.38
C PHE A 195 -2.91 -1.21 14.48
N GLY A 196 -1.73 -1.79 14.57
CA GLY A 196 -0.75 -1.36 15.55
C GLY A 196 0.67 -1.76 15.23
N PHE A 197 1.58 -0.99 15.82
CA PHE A 197 3.01 -1.22 15.77
C PHE A 197 3.53 -1.41 17.20
N ALA A 198 4.25 -2.49 17.41
CA ALA A 198 4.77 -2.89 18.72
C ALA A 198 6.30 -2.98 18.68
N PRO A 199 7.02 -1.87 18.88
CA PRO A 199 8.46 -1.87 19.06
C PRO A 199 8.85 -2.69 20.27
N GLN A 200 9.95 -3.41 20.20
CA GLN A 200 10.37 -4.35 21.25
C GLN A 200 10.60 -3.66 22.63
N ASN A 201 11.11 -2.43 22.63
CA ASN A 201 11.59 -1.76 23.86
C ASN A 201 10.82 -0.47 24.21
N THR A 202 9.72 -0.16 23.50
CA THR A 202 8.91 1.03 23.76
C THR A 202 7.41 0.69 23.75
N GLN A 203 6.58 1.67 24.13
CA GLN A 203 5.14 1.46 24.12
C GLN A 203 4.61 1.27 22.70
N SER A 204 3.76 0.26 22.53
CA SER A 204 3.04 0.01 21.28
C SER A 204 2.10 1.17 20.96
N ASN A 205 1.93 1.43 19.66
CA ASN A 205 0.87 2.30 19.19
C ASN A 205 -0.26 1.47 18.56
N HIS A 206 -1.49 1.84 18.84
CA HIS A 206 -2.68 1.24 18.30
C HIS A 206 -3.56 2.31 17.69
N ASN A 207 -4.16 2.02 16.56
CA ASN A 207 -4.92 2.96 15.75
C ASN A 207 -6.21 2.30 15.26
N CYS A 208 -7.18 3.14 14.94
CA CYS A 208 -8.40 2.75 14.25
C CYS A 208 -8.64 3.72 13.11
N ASP A 209 -8.97 3.18 11.95
CA ASP A 209 -9.34 3.99 10.80
C ASP A 209 -10.49 3.40 10.01
N GLY A 210 -10.87 4.13 8.97
CA GLY A 210 -11.82 3.69 7.99
C GLY A 210 -11.75 4.56 6.75
N GLY A 211 -12.26 4.04 5.67
CA GLY A 211 -12.19 4.74 4.40
C GLY A 211 -13.16 4.20 3.37
N ILE A 212 -13.11 4.83 2.22
CA ILE A 212 -13.89 4.47 1.04
C ILE A 212 -12.99 4.37 -0.17
N THR A 213 -13.35 3.47 -1.07
CA THR A 213 -12.73 3.31 -2.39
C THR A 213 -13.78 3.44 -3.48
N TYR A 214 -13.42 4.06 -4.60
CA TYR A 214 -14.32 4.23 -5.73
C TYR A 214 -13.64 3.83 -7.04
N LEU A 215 -14.17 2.78 -7.69
CA LEU A 215 -13.73 2.32 -9.00
C LEU A 215 -14.29 3.22 -10.10
N ILE A 216 -13.43 3.96 -10.78
CA ILE A 216 -13.77 4.68 -12.00
C ILE A 216 -14.01 3.65 -13.13
N ASN A 217 -13.08 2.71 -13.27
CA ASN A 217 -13.13 1.52 -14.12
C ASN A 217 -12.29 0.40 -13.51
N ASN A 218 -12.22 -0.77 -14.14
CA ASN A 218 -11.50 -1.93 -13.60
C ASN A 218 -9.99 -1.70 -13.39
N ASN A 219 -9.42 -0.67 -13.99
CA ASN A 219 -7.99 -0.35 -13.89
C ASN A 219 -7.69 0.98 -13.20
N PHE A 220 -8.71 1.70 -12.68
CA PHE A 220 -8.50 2.98 -12.01
C PHE A 220 -9.44 3.15 -10.82
N MET A 221 -8.86 3.39 -9.65
CA MET A 221 -9.54 3.55 -8.37
C MET A 221 -9.08 4.82 -7.66
N LEU A 222 -10.02 5.49 -7.00
CA LEU A 222 -9.76 6.58 -6.04
C LEU A 222 -10.01 6.07 -4.62
N ASP A 223 -9.33 6.67 -3.67
CA ASP A 223 -9.46 6.33 -2.25
C ASP A 223 -9.43 7.54 -1.33
N LEU A 224 -10.08 7.43 -0.18
CA LEU A 224 -10.10 8.40 0.90
C LEU A 224 -10.17 7.67 2.22
N SER A 225 -9.35 8.06 3.20
CA SER A 225 -9.34 7.48 4.54
C SER A 225 -9.09 8.51 5.62
N SER A 226 -9.49 8.18 6.84
CA SER A 226 -9.13 8.92 8.04
C SER A 226 -9.11 8.01 9.25
N GLY A 227 -8.28 8.36 10.25
CA GLY A 227 -8.12 7.56 11.44
C GLY A 227 -7.64 8.35 12.65
N ILE A 228 -7.68 7.69 13.77
CA ILE A 228 -7.28 8.20 15.07
C ILE A 228 -6.38 7.21 15.80
N GLY A 229 -5.45 7.71 16.58
CA GLY A 229 -4.69 6.88 17.50
C GLY A 229 -5.47 6.55 18.76
N LEU A 230 -5.40 5.31 19.18
CA LEU A 230 -6.06 4.80 20.39
C LEU A 230 -5.15 4.84 21.61
N THR A 231 -3.84 4.98 21.42
CA THR A 231 -2.83 5.02 22.49
C THR A 231 -2.11 6.37 22.52
N GLN A 232 -1.42 6.63 23.63
CA GLN A 232 -0.66 7.88 23.76
C GLN A 232 0.54 7.99 22.81
N THR A 233 1.04 6.90 22.28
CA THR A 233 2.16 6.83 21.33
C THR A 233 1.72 6.94 19.86
N ALA A 234 0.41 6.78 19.61
CA ALA A 234 -0.18 6.89 18.29
C ALA A 234 -0.48 8.36 17.90
N PRO A 235 -0.60 8.69 16.61
CA PRO A 235 -1.00 10.01 16.15
C PRO A 235 -2.40 10.38 16.66
N ASN A 236 -2.65 11.67 16.88
CA ASN A 236 -3.98 12.11 17.32
C ASN A 236 -5.03 11.89 16.23
N PHE A 237 -4.65 12.18 15.00
CA PHE A 237 -5.54 12.11 13.84
C PHE A 237 -4.71 12.06 12.56
N TYR A 238 -5.21 11.35 11.57
CA TYR A 238 -4.68 11.41 10.21
C TYR A 238 -5.80 11.30 9.17
N MET A 239 -5.50 11.77 7.98
CA MET A 239 -6.32 11.62 6.80
C MET A 239 -5.43 11.40 5.58
N ALA A 240 -5.94 10.64 4.62
CA ALA A 240 -5.25 10.39 3.37
C ALA A 240 -6.23 10.31 2.21
N PHE A 241 -5.76 10.65 1.02
CA PHE A 241 -6.44 10.42 -0.22
C PHE A 241 -5.44 9.94 -1.27
N GLY A 242 -5.93 9.23 -2.24
CA GLY A 242 -5.06 8.72 -3.28
C GLY A 242 -5.77 8.14 -4.48
N PHE A 243 -4.98 7.58 -5.34
CA PHE A 243 -5.45 6.86 -6.51
C PHE A 243 -4.54 5.70 -6.84
N SER A 244 -5.12 4.70 -7.47
CA SER A 244 -4.42 3.52 -7.98
C SER A 244 -4.80 3.29 -9.41
N PHE A 245 -3.83 3.01 -10.27
CA PHE A 245 -4.10 2.63 -11.65
C PHE A 245 -3.19 1.50 -12.12
N ARG A 246 -3.66 0.76 -13.13
CA ARG A 246 -2.99 -0.40 -13.71
C ARG A 246 -3.01 -0.32 -15.24
N ILE A 247 -1.87 -0.61 -15.86
CA ILE A 247 -1.65 -0.62 -17.30
C ILE A 247 -0.95 -1.90 -17.73
#